data_a74b83ef382499ef62c144df5352ebb3
#
_entry.id   a74b83ef382499ef62c144df5352ebb3
#
_cell.length_a   1.000
_cell.length_b   1.000
_cell.length_c   1.000
_cell.angle_alpha   90.00
_cell.angle_beta   90.00
_cell.angle_gamma   90.00
#
_symmetry.space_group_name_H-M   'P 1'
#
loop_
_entity.id
_entity.type
_entity.pdbx_description
1 polymer ?
#
loop_
_entity_poly.entity_id
_entity_poly.type
_entity_poly.pdbx_seq_one_letter_code
_entity_poly.pdbx_strand_id
1 'polypeptide(L)'
;MRMVQGLPLMALMLAMSAHASPTLYERIGGEAKLKATVDEFTNIILADDRINFTFADSDMNKFKKLLYEQICALTQGPCKYTGRDMHEAHAKLNLDNAQFNALAEDLYIAFDHVHVPYRVQNQVVALLAPMQRDVVKPGFVVPGTQKAPANVK
;
A
#
# COMPACT_ATOMS: atom_id res chain seq x y z
N MET A 1 46.70 -63.26 -7.50
CA MET A 1 46.65 -62.10 -6.64
C MET A 1 46.07 -60.93 -7.45
N ARG A 2 44.73 -60.69 -7.35
CA ARG A 2 44.03 -59.65 -8.13
C ARG A 2 43.64 -58.53 -7.17
N MET A 3 44.26 -57.34 -7.33
CA MET A 3 43.93 -56.10 -6.66
C MET A 3 42.64 -55.57 -7.27
N VAL A 4 41.60 -55.44 -6.44
CA VAL A 4 40.36 -54.74 -6.78
C VAL A 4 40.55 -53.31 -6.33
N GLN A 5 40.68 -52.39 -7.27
CA GLN A 5 40.70 -50.95 -7.02
C GLN A 5 39.28 -50.46 -6.79
N GLY A 6 38.98 -50.01 -5.58
CA GLY A 6 37.72 -49.32 -5.24
C GLY A 6 37.67 -47.92 -5.83
N LEU A 7 36.67 -47.60 -6.65
CA LEU A 7 36.35 -46.25 -7.06
C LEU A 7 35.71 -45.49 -5.86
N PRO A 8 36.13 -44.25 -5.58
CA PRO A 8 35.42 -43.43 -4.61
C PRO A 8 34.14 -42.88 -5.24
N LEU A 9 33.02 -43.18 -4.60
CA LEU A 9 31.70 -42.63 -4.92
C LEU A 9 31.71 -41.13 -4.52
N MET A 10 31.89 -40.27 -5.51
CA MET A 10 31.83 -38.82 -5.33
C MET A 10 30.34 -38.40 -5.17
N ALA A 11 29.88 -38.22 -3.93
CA ALA A 11 28.53 -37.74 -3.63
C ALA A 11 28.39 -36.30 -4.07
N LEU A 12 27.68 -36.08 -5.19
CA LEU A 12 27.29 -34.74 -5.68
C LEU A 12 26.18 -34.19 -4.79
N MET A 13 26.56 -33.38 -3.83
CA MET A 13 25.61 -32.60 -3.00
C MET A 13 24.98 -31.51 -3.89
N LEU A 14 23.78 -31.76 -4.41
CA LEU A 14 22.94 -30.69 -4.97
C LEU A 14 22.50 -29.78 -3.82
N ALA A 15 23.12 -28.63 -3.72
CA ALA A 15 22.63 -27.55 -2.87
C ALA A 15 21.33 -27.01 -3.48
N MET A 16 20.18 -27.43 -2.96
CA MET A 16 18.89 -26.82 -3.24
C MET A 16 18.90 -25.41 -2.61
N SER A 17 19.18 -24.40 -3.43
CA SER A 17 18.97 -23.00 -3.04
C SER A 17 17.48 -22.80 -2.80
N ALA A 18 17.07 -22.72 -1.55
CA ALA A 18 15.72 -22.33 -1.18
C ALA A 18 15.53 -20.85 -1.59
N HIS A 19 14.89 -20.64 -2.74
CA HIS A 19 14.48 -19.31 -3.15
C HIS A 19 13.34 -18.89 -2.23
N ALA A 20 13.58 -17.87 -1.39
CA ALA A 20 12.51 -17.25 -0.60
C ALA A 20 11.44 -16.70 -1.56
N SER A 21 10.17 -16.89 -1.21
CA SER A 21 9.08 -16.33 -2.01
C SER A 21 9.20 -14.80 -2.06
N PRO A 22 8.90 -14.16 -3.19
CA PRO A 22 9.01 -12.70 -3.32
C PRO A 22 8.10 -11.99 -2.32
N THR A 23 8.63 -10.94 -1.70
CA THR A 23 7.88 -10.05 -0.78
C THR A 23 6.72 -9.38 -1.52
N LEU A 24 5.77 -8.81 -0.78
CA LEU A 24 4.68 -8.05 -1.41
C LEU A 24 5.23 -6.79 -2.12
N TYR A 25 6.28 -6.16 -1.57
CA TYR A 25 6.99 -5.06 -2.20
C TYR A 25 7.57 -5.43 -3.58
N GLU A 26 8.24 -6.58 -3.68
CA GLU A 26 8.77 -7.08 -4.95
C GLU A 26 7.64 -7.41 -5.94
N ARG A 27 6.51 -7.92 -5.45
CA ARG A 27 5.34 -8.24 -6.27
C ARG A 27 4.57 -7.01 -6.75
N ILE A 28 4.65 -5.87 -6.06
CA ILE A 28 4.21 -4.55 -6.56
C ILE A 28 5.07 -4.16 -7.77
N GLY A 29 6.34 -4.52 -7.78
CA GLY A 29 7.35 -4.15 -8.77
C GLY A 29 8.49 -3.31 -8.20
N GLY A 30 8.67 -3.34 -6.88
CA GLY A 30 9.76 -2.67 -6.18
C GLY A 30 9.67 -1.14 -6.19
N GLU A 31 10.81 -0.49 -6.05
CA GLU A 31 10.92 0.97 -5.87
C GLU A 31 10.27 1.77 -7.01
N ALA A 32 10.62 1.44 -8.24
CA ALA A 32 10.17 2.21 -9.40
C ALA A 32 8.64 2.17 -9.55
N LYS A 33 8.05 0.99 -9.41
CA LYS A 33 6.59 0.83 -9.54
C LYS A 33 5.86 1.46 -8.36
N LEU A 34 6.36 1.30 -7.14
CA LEU A 34 5.73 1.91 -5.96
C LEU A 34 5.81 3.45 -6.00
N LYS A 35 6.94 4.02 -6.44
CA LYS A 35 7.03 5.49 -6.65
C LYS A 35 6.03 5.97 -7.71
N ALA A 36 5.93 5.27 -8.84
CA ALA A 36 4.94 5.59 -9.87
C ALA A 36 3.51 5.51 -9.35
N THR A 37 3.20 4.51 -8.51
CA THR A 37 1.88 4.40 -7.84
C THR A 37 1.61 5.60 -6.94
N VAL A 38 2.57 6.00 -6.11
CA VAL A 38 2.42 7.14 -5.20
C VAL A 38 2.25 8.46 -5.96
N ASP A 39 2.98 8.64 -7.06
CA ASP A 39 2.85 9.82 -7.91
C ASP A 39 1.46 9.88 -8.56
N GLU A 40 1.01 8.78 -9.15
CA GLU A 40 -0.31 8.68 -9.78
C GLU A 40 -1.43 8.86 -8.76
N PHE A 41 -1.34 8.19 -7.60
CA PHE A 41 -2.28 8.34 -6.50
C PHE A 41 -2.39 9.81 -6.05
N THR A 42 -1.25 10.51 -5.94
CA THR A 42 -1.24 11.92 -5.58
C THR A 42 -1.99 12.78 -6.59
N ASN A 43 -1.85 12.52 -7.89
CA ASN A 43 -2.58 13.23 -8.94
C ASN A 43 -4.09 12.98 -8.83
N ILE A 44 -4.49 11.74 -8.56
CA ILE A 44 -5.90 11.33 -8.46
C ILE A 44 -6.56 12.01 -7.25
N ILE A 45 -5.97 11.91 -6.05
CA ILE A 45 -6.57 12.49 -4.84
C ILE A 45 -6.69 14.02 -4.90
N LEU A 46 -5.79 14.71 -5.59
CA LEU A 46 -5.89 16.16 -5.79
C LEU A 46 -6.98 16.54 -6.80
N ALA A 47 -7.40 15.63 -7.65
CA ALA A 47 -8.49 15.81 -8.61
C ALA A 47 -9.85 15.31 -8.09
N ASP A 48 -9.89 14.52 -7.01
CA ASP A 48 -11.14 14.00 -6.44
C ASP A 48 -11.78 14.99 -5.46
N ASP A 49 -12.88 15.60 -5.87
CA ASP A 49 -13.63 16.57 -5.05
C ASP A 49 -14.17 16.00 -3.72
N ARG A 50 -14.22 14.67 -3.59
CA ARG A 50 -14.64 14.02 -2.33
C ARG A 50 -13.62 14.19 -1.21
N ILE A 51 -12.33 14.35 -1.56
CA ILE A 51 -11.23 14.33 -0.57
C ILE A 51 -10.14 15.38 -0.78
N ASN A 52 -10.05 16.05 -1.96
CA ASN A 52 -8.96 16.96 -2.30
C ASN A 52 -8.77 18.10 -1.28
N PHE A 53 -9.85 18.59 -0.69
CA PHE A 53 -9.82 19.67 0.31
C PHE A 53 -9.05 19.27 1.58
N THR A 54 -8.93 17.99 1.90
CA THR A 54 -8.17 17.50 3.06
C THR A 54 -6.66 17.67 2.88
N PHE A 55 -6.21 17.89 1.66
CA PHE A 55 -4.81 18.07 1.28
C PHE A 55 -4.43 19.53 0.98
N ALA A 56 -5.38 20.49 1.12
CA ALA A 56 -5.18 21.88 0.71
C ALA A 56 -3.95 22.54 1.34
N ASP A 57 -3.65 22.22 2.60
CA ASP A 57 -2.52 22.77 3.37
C ASP A 57 -1.36 21.78 3.51
N SER A 58 -1.35 20.70 2.70
CA SER A 58 -0.37 19.64 2.81
C SER A 58 0.87 19.88 1.93
N ASP A 59 2.05 19.63 2.49
CA ASP A 59 3.27 19.48 1.69
C ASP A 59 3.23 18.15 0.94
N MET A 60 2.89 18.21 -0.35
CA MET A 60 2.71 17.03 -1.19
C MET A 60 4.03 16.27 -1.44
N ASN A 61 5.19 16.91 -1.40
CA ASN A 61 6.47 16.21 -1.50
C ASN A 61 6.72 15.36 -0.25
N LYS A 62 6.44 15.93 0.91
CA LYS A 62 6.51 15.21 2.18
C LYS A 62 5.48 14.10 2.25
N PHE A 63 4.25 14.34 1.80
CA PHE A 63 3.19 13.33 1.72
C PHE A 63 3.62 12.14 0.87
N LYS A 64 4.07 12.36 -0.36
CA LYS A 64 4.58 11.32 -1.26
C LYS A 64 5.69 10.49 -0.63
N LYS A 65 6.67 11.16 -0.01
CA LYS A 65 7.78 10.48 0.68
C LYS A 65 7.27 9.56 1.77
N LEU A 66 6.39 10.06 2.66
CA LEU A 66 5.91 9.30 3.80
C LEU A 66 4.98 8.16 3.39
N LEU A 67 4.13 8.37 2.38
CA LEU A 67 3.27 7.32 1.84
C LEU A 67 4.10 6.19 1.18
N TYR A 68 5.11 6.56 0.40
CA TYR A 68 6.05 5.59 -0.17
C TYR A 68 6.72 4.77 0.94
N GLU A 69 7.28 5.43 1.97
CA GLU A 69 7.94 4.75 3.08
C GLU A 69 6.99 3.80 3.82
N GLN A 70 5.75 4.23 4.05
CA GLN A 70 4.74 3.45 4.74
C GLN A 70 4.38 2.19 3.97
N ILE A 71 4.01 2.32 2.70
CA ILE A 71 3.63 1.15 1.88
C ILE A 71 4.84 0.22 1.69
N CYS A 72 6.02 0.77 1.44
CA CYS A 72 7.25 0.00 1.31
C CYS A 72 7.54 -0.83 2.58
N ALA A 73 7.48 -0.21 3.76
CA ALA A 73 7.71 -0.92 5.02
C ALA A 73 6.63 -1.98 5.31
N LEU A 74 5.36 -1.67 5.09
CA LEU A 74 4.24 -2.59 5.29
C LEU A 74 4.30 -3.81 4.37
N THR A 75 4.86 -3.63 3.18
CA THR A 75 4.96 -4.68 2.15
C THR A 75 6.28 -5.44 2.18
N GLN A 76 7.05 -5.30 3.28
CA GLN A 76 8.35 -5.94 3.49
C GLN A 76 9.43 -5.48 2.50
N GLY A 77 9.37 -4.22 2.08
CA GLY A 77 10.44 -3.55 1.35
C GLY A 77 11.57 -3.07 2.28
N PRO A 78 12.65 -2.53 1.73
CA PRO A 78 13.85 -2.13 2.49
C PRO A 78 13.70 -0.77 3.20
N CYS A 79 12.51 -0.19 3.24
CA CYS A 79 12.27 1.14 3.79
C CYS A 79 11.98 1.10 5.29
N LYS A 80 12.21 2.26 5.92
CA LYS A 80 11.74 2.54 7.27
C LYS A 80 10.76 3.71 7.21
N TYR A 81 9.57 3.55 7.78
CA TYR A 81 8.63 4.65 7.93
C TYR A 81 9.16 5.68 8.94
N THR A 82 9.22 6.94 8.53
CA THR A 82 9.75 8.06 9.35
C THR A 82 8.68 9.07 9.73
N GLY A 83 7.40 8.80 9.38
CA GLY A 83 6.28 9.66 9.69
C GLY A 83 5.75 9.47 11.11
N ARG A 84 4.71 10.26 11.43
CA ARG A 84 3.91 10.11 12.66
C ARG A 84 3.04 8.86 12.55
N ASP A 85 2.54 8.36 13.68
CA ASP A 85 1.50 7.34 13.63
C ASP A 85 0.21 7.87 12.95
N MET A 86 -0.69 6.98 12.56
CA MET A 86 -1.87 7.35 11.79
C MET A 86 -2.83 8.22 12.59
N HIS A 87 -2.98 7.97 13.87
CA HIS A 87 -3.83 8.79 14.73
C HIS A 87 -3.33 10.24 14.81
N GLU A 88 -2.04 10.43 15.11
CA GLU A 88 -1.43 11.76 15.17
C GLU A 88 -1.44 12.48 13.82
N ALA A 89 -1.17 11.74 12.75
CA ALA A 89 -1.14 12.32 11.40
C ALA A 89 -2.49 12.87 10.95
N HIS A 90 -3.60 12.25 11.39
CA HIS A 90 -4.95 12.57 10.93
C HIS A 90 -5.84 13.24 11.97
N ALA A 91 -5.35 13.43 13.21
CA ALA A 91 -6.15 13.93 14.35
C ALA A 91 -6.91 15.24 14.09
N LYS A 92 -6.38 16.11 13.22
CA LYS A 92 -6.96 17.42 12.92
C LYS A 92 -7.82 17.45 11.65
N LEU A 93 -7.85 16.36 10.88
CA LEU A 93 -8.50 16.34 9.56
C LEU A 93 -10.01 16.06 9.65
N ASN A 94 -10.49 15.52 10.77
CA ASN A 94 -11.91 15.18 11.00
C ASN A 94 -12.50 14.33 9.85
N LEU A 95 -11.77 13.31 9.45
CA LEU A 95 -12.18 12.44 8.34
C LEU A 95 -13.32 11.51 8.74
N ASP A 96 -14.21 11.25 7.80
CA ASP A 96 -15.28 10.27 7.92
C ASP A 96 -15.00 8.99 7.09
N ASN A 97 -15.90 8.02 7.21
CA ASN A 97 -15.80 6.76 6.46
C ASN A 97 -15.90 6.95 4.94
N ALA A 98 -16.67 7.94 4.48
CA ALA A 98 -16.84 8.18 3.04
C ALA A 98 -15.53 8.67 2.42
N GLN A 99 -14.82 9.56 3.11
CA GLN A 99 -13.51 10.05 2.68
C GLN A 99 -12.43 8.98 2.74
N PHE A 100 -12.44 8.14 3.79
CA PHE A 100 -11.52 7.01 3.86
C PHE A 100 -11.75 6.02 2.71
N ASN A 101 -13.01 5.72 2.39
CA ASN A 101 -13.35 4.84 1.27
C ASN A 101 -12.98 5.45 -0.08
N ALA A 102 -13.22 6.76 -0.28
CA ALA A 102 -12.80 7.46 -1.49
C ALA A 102 -11.28 7.36 -1.69
N LEU A 103 -10.50 7.55 -0.62
CA LEU A 103 -9.05 7.39 -0.67
C LEU A 103 -8.63 5.97 -1.07
N ALA A 104 -9.31 4.94 -0.56
CA ALA A 104 -9.04 3.55 -0.92
C ALA A 104 -9.38 3.25 -2.39
N GLU A 105 -10.49 3.80 -2.90
CA GLU A 105 -10.87 3.72 -4.32
C GLU A 105 -9.82 4.36 -5.22
N ASP A 106 -9.34 5.55 -4.87
CA ASP A 106 -8.30 6.27 -5.60
C ASP A 106 -6.98 5.49 -5.64
N LEU A 107 -6.65 4.79 -4.55
CA LEU A 107 -5.47 3.93 -4.53
C LEU A 107 -5.59 2.74 -5.49
N TYR A 108 -6.78 2.13 -5.59
CA TYR A 108 -7.03 1.09 -6.59
C TYR A 108 -6.87 1.63 -8.02
N ILE A 109 -7.41 2.82 -8.31
CA ILE A 109 -7.27 3.47 -9.61
C ILE A 109 -5.80 3.72 -9.94
N ALA A 110 -5.02 4.22 -8.96
CA ALA A 110 -3.58 4.44 -9.14
C ALA A 110 -2.83 3.13 -9.43
N PHE A 111 -3.14 2.05 -8.72
CA PHE A 111 -2.56 0.73 -8.99
C PHE A 111 -2.90 0.22 -10.38
N ASP A 112 -4.13 0.42 -10.85
CA ASP A 112 -4.57 0.01 -12.19
C ASP A 112 -3.83 0.79 -13.26
N HIS A 113 -3.68 2.11 -13.12
CA HIS A 113 -2.97 2.95 -14.08
C HIS A 113 -1.50 2.55 -14.23
N VAL A 114 -0.85 2.09 -13.16
CA VAL A 114 0.53 1.62 -13.21
C VAL A 114 0.64 0.10 -13.41
N HIS A 115 -0.46 -0.57 -13.68
CA HIS A 115 -0.53 -2.01 -13.99
C HIS A 115 0.02 -2.92 -12.86
N VAL A 116 -0.33 -2.65 -11.62
CA VAL A 116 -0.12 -3.59 -10.50
C VAL A 116 -1.19 -4.68 -10.56
N PRO A 117 -0.86 -5.98 -10.49
CA PRO A 117 -1.87 -7.04 -10.54
C PRO A 117 -2.92 -6.92 -9.43
N TYR A 118 -4.21 -7.09 -9.74
CA TYR A 118 -5.33 -6.91 -8.80
C TYR A 118 -5.18 -7.69 -7.49
N ARG A 119 -4.66 -8.94 -7.54
CA ARG A 119 -4.38 -9.72 -6.34
C ARG A 119 -3.36 -9.04 -5.42
N VAL A 120 -2.37 -8.34 -5.99
CA VAL A 120 -1.36 -7.59 -5.24
C VAL A 120 -1.97 -6.33 -4.63
N GLN A 121 -2.78 -5.59 -5.41
CA GLN A 121 -3.52 -4.43 -4.92
C GLN A 121 -4.35 -4.77 -3.68
N ASN A 122 -5.16 -5.84 -3.72
CA ASN A 122 -5.97 -6.29 -2.59
C ASN A 122 -5.13 -6.61 -1.35
N GLN A 123 -3.94 -7.18 -1.52
CA GLN A 123 -3.06 -7.46 -0.39
C GLN A 123 -2.48 -6.18 0.23
N VAL A 124 -2.16 -5.17 -0.57
CA VAL A 124 -1.71 -3.87 -0.06
C VAL A 124 -2.84 -3.17 0.69
N VAL A 125 -4.03 -3.09 0.07
CA VAL A 125 -5.20 -2.46 0.70
C VAL A 125 -5.59 -3.18 2.00
N ALA A 126 -5.48 -4.51 2.07
CA ALA A 126 -5.74 -5.27 3.29
C ALA A 126 -4.77 -4.92 4.44
N LEU A 127 -3.55 -4.46 4.15
CA LEU A 127 -2.62 -3.97 5.17
C LEU A 127 -2.97 -2.56 5.67
N LEU A 128 -3.58 -1.73 4.81
CA LEU A 128 -3.97 -0.36 5.12
C LEU A 128 -5.35 -0.26 5.79
N ALA A 129 -6.28 -1.13 5.44
CA ALA A 129 -7.66 -1.11 5.91
C ALA A 129 -7.82 -1.06 7.45
N PRO A 130 -7.03 -1.78 8.26
CA PRO A 130 -7.12 -1.69 9.73
C PRO A 130 -6.80 -0.31 10.30
N MET A 131 -6.10 0.55 9.54
CA MET A 131 -5.78 1.92 9.96
C MET A 131 -6.99 2.86 9.95
N GLN A 132 -8.11 2.45 9.36
CA GLN A 132 -9.36 3.22 9.34
C GLN A 132 -9.74 3.74 10.74
N ARG A 133 -9.64 2.90 11.77
CA ARG A 133 -9.96 3.27 13.16
C ARG A 133 -9.10 4.39 13.74
N ASP A 134 -7.86 4.55 13.22
CA ASP A 134 -6.91 5.57 13.67
C ASP A 134 -7.04 6.86 12.84
N VAL A 135 -7.60 6.75 11.64
CA VAL A 135 -7.75 7.83 10.66
C VAL A 135 -9.11 8.49 10.75
N VAL A 136 -10.17 7.69 10.92
CA VAL A 136 -11.57 8.15 10.90
C VAL A 136 -12.02 8.54 12.30
N LYS A 137 -12.63 9.72 12.41
CA LYS A 137 -13.22 10.18 13.67
C LYS A 137 -14.57 9.51 13.89
N PRO A 138 -14.75 8.75 14.98
CA PRO A 138 -16.03 8.09 15.25
C PRO A 138 -17.19 9.08 15.34
N GLY A 139 -18.28 8.82 14.59
CA GLY A 139 -19.49 9.64 14.62
C GLY A 139 -19.36 11.00 13.92
N PHE A 140 -18.23 11.31 13.31
CA PHE A 140 -18.12 12.51 12.49
C PHE A 140 -18.75 12.28 11.12
N VAL A 141 -19.68 13.14 10.74
CA VAL A 141 -20.29 13.21 9.41
C VAL A 141 -20.03 14.61 8.88
N VAL A 142 -19.37 14.70 7.72
CA VAL A 142 -19.12 16.01 7.09
C VAL A 142 -20.47 16.64 6.70
N PRO A 143 -20.82 17.83 7.22
CA PRO A 143 -22.05 18.50 6.84
C PRO A 143 -22.09 18.73 5.31
N GLY A 144 -23.11 18.18 4.64
CA GLY A 144 -23.34 18.37 3.19
C GLY A 144 -22.96 17.17 2.32
N THR A 145 -22.32 16.12 2.84
CA THR A 145 -21.98 14.91 2.06
C THR A 145 -23.07 13.84 2.06
N GLN A 146 -24.09 13.96 2.92
CA GLN A 146 -25.25 13.05 2.88
C GLN A 146 -26.18 13.42 1.73
N LYS A 147 -25.98 12.78 0.57
CA LYS A 147 -27.07 12.63 -0.40
C LYS A 147 -28.12 11.77 0.25
N ALA A 148 -29.33 12.34 0.46
CA ALA A 148 -30.47 11.60 1.04
C ALA A 148 -30.65 10.27 0.30
N PRO A 149 -30.97 9.15 1.01
CA PRO A 149 -31.26 7.90 0.37
C PRO A 149 -32.41 8.12 -0.64
N ALA A 150 -32.18 7.78 -1.89
CA ALA A 150 -33.25 7.76 -2.89
C ALA A 150 -34.32 6.82 -2.38
N ASN A 151 -35.53 7.36 -2.10
CA ASN A 151 -36.71 6.58 -1.74
C ASN A 151 -36.92 5.50 -2.81
N VAL A 152 -36.58 4.27 -2.49
CA VAL A 152 -37.02 3.10 -3.24
C VAL A 152 -38.47 2.87 -2.84
N LYS A 153 -39.39 3.22 -3.77
CA LYS A 153 -40.77 2.79 -3.74
C LYS A 153 -40.88 1.40 -4.36
#